data_8f65598d03e4a4bee16dc582567ef0e9
#
_entry.id   8f65598d03e4a4bee16dc582567ef0e9
#
_cell.length_a   1.000
_cell.length_b   1.000
_cell.length_c   1.000
_cell.angle_alpha   90.00
_cell.angle_beta   90.00
_cell.angle_gamma   90.00
#
_symmetry.space_group_name_H-M   'P 1'
#
loop_
_entity.id
_entity.type
_entity.pdbx_description
1 polymer ?
#
loop_
_entity_poly.entity_id
_entity_poly.type
_entity_poly.pdbx_seq_one_letter_code
_entity_poly.pdbx_strand_id
1 'polypeptide(L)'
;MEVENLNEINREFSRLDEHILSANINYQHDFSFGILTPSLKVGAYTEHRAREYNTRFFIYSWKNGLPGAYKVMNVPNELLQEKNYGENGLYLLEQVDWRNNYEGNNLLSAGYVGGNLPLGKLNVYAGVRFEYNRMELVSHTQKNEESPTSVFTRIMTFSRL
;
A
#
# COMPACT_ATOMS: atom_id res chain seq x y z
N MET A 1 -10.62 32.92 12.86
CA MET A 1 -10.74 32.16 11.60
C MET A 1 -9.77 32.80 10.63
N GLU A 2 -8.51 32.37 10.66
CA GLU A 2 -7.50 32.87 9.73
C GLU A 2 -7.86 32.36 8.35
N VAL A 3 -8.04 33.28 7.42
CA VAL A 3 -8.22 32.97 6.01
C VAL A 3 -6.84 32.53 5.51
N GLU A 4 -6.63 31.23 5.44
CA GLU A 4 -5.46 30.65 4.80
C GLU A 4 -5.27 31.26 3.41
N ASN A 5 -4.02 31.53 3.08
CA ASN A 5 -3.56 32.18 1.87
C ASN A 5 -4.27 31.67 0.61
N LEU A 6 -5.27 32.39 0.14
CA LEU A 6 -5.95 32.19 -1.13
C LEU A 6 -5.05 32.42 -2.36
N ASN A 7 -3.74 32.51 -2.17
CA ASN A 7 -2.76 32.88 -3.21
C ASN A 7 -2.14 31.66 -3.89
N GLU A 8 -2.45 30.43 -3.45
CA GLU A 8 -1.83 29.22 -3.95
C GLU A 8 -2.86 28.23 -4.45
N ILE A 9 -2.65 27.68 -5.62
CA ILE A 9 -3.38 26.55 -6.16
C ILE A 9 -2.45 25.36 -6.08
N ASN A 10 -2.84 24.34 -5.33
CA ASN A 10 -2.05 23.13 -5.15
C ASN A 10 -2.57 22.01 -6.05
N ARG A 11 -1.67 21.25 -6.63
CA ARG A 11 -1.97 20.03 -7.36
C ARG A 11 -1.06 18.91 -6.91
N GLU A 12 -1.68 17.84 -6.46
CA GLU A 12 -1.01 16.63 -6.03
C GLU A 12 -1.12 15.56 -7.12
N PHE A 13 0.00 14.89 -7.40
CA PHE A 13 0.07 13.70 -8.21
C PHE A 13 0.65 12.58 -7.37
N SER A 14 -0.13 11.56 -7.12
CA SER A 14 0.32 10.36 -6.42
C SER A 14 0.35 9.17 -7.37
N ARG A 15 1.37 8.35 -7.21
CA ARG A 15 1.56 7.11 -7.94
C ARG A 15 1.86 5.99 -6.96
N LEU A 16 1.10 4.91 -7.08
CA LEU A 16 1.31 3.67 -6.37
C LEU A 16 1.58 2.57 -7.38
N ASP A 17 2.77 1.98 -7.30
CA ASP A 17 3.13 0.78 -8.03
C ASP A 17 3.19 -0.39 -7.05
N GLU A 18 2.51 -1.49 -7.37
CA GLU A 18 2.49 -2.69 -6.54
C GLU A 18 2.72 -3.93 -7.39
N HIS A 19 3.68 -4.74 -6.97
CA HIS A 19 3.99 -6.02 -7.58
C HIS A 19 3.75 -7.14 -6.57
N ILE A 20 2.91 -8.10 -6.94
CA ILE A 20 2.59 -9.26 -6.11
C ILE A 20 2.98 -10.52 -6.86
N LEU A 21 3.83 -11.32 -6.23
CA LEU A 21 4.17 -12.66 -6.69
C LEU A 21 3.74 -13.66 -5.63
N SER A 22 2.87 -14.59 -5.99
CA SER A 22 2.40 -15.63 -5.08
C SER A 22 2.53 -17.02 -5.69
N ALA A 23 2.78 -17.99 -4.83
CA ALA A 23 2.80 -19.40 -5.17
C ALA A 23 2.11 -20.22 -4.09
N ASN A 24 1.40 -21.26 -4.50
CA ASN A 24 0.82 -22.21 -3.59
C ASN A 24 0.96 -23.64 -4.11
N ILE A 25 1.07 -24.57 -3.18
CA ILE A 25 1.04 -26.01 -3.45
C ILE A 25 0.15 -26.68 -2.42
N ASN A 26 -0.72 -27.56 -2.90
CA ASN A 26 -1.63 -28.31 -2.04
C ASN A 26 -1.63 -29.77 -2.48
N TYR A 27 -1.61 -30.64 -1.51
CA TYR A 27 -1.70 -32.08 -1.72
C TYR A 27 -2.76 -32.66 -0.80
N GLN A 28 -3.58 -33.55 -1.34
CA GLN A 28 -4.54 -34.34 -0.59
C GLN A 28 -4.36 -35.82 -0.89
N HIS A 29 -4.46 -36.62 0.14
CA HIS A 29 -4.45 -38.06 0.02
C HIS A 29 -5.61 -38.66 0.83
N ASP A 30 -6.39 -39.52 0.18
CA ASP A 30 -7.50 -40.22 0.80
C ASP A 30 -7.05 -41.67 1.10
N PHE A 31 -7.22 -42.05 2.35
CA PHE A 31 -6.90 -43.41 2.82
C PHE A 31 -8.15 -44.24 2.86
N SER A 32 -8.03 -45.56 2.70
CA SER A 32 -9.13 -46.52 2.84
C SER A 32 -8.81 -47.55 3.91
N PHE A 33 -9.51 -47.49 5.02
CA PHE A 33 -9.37 -48.43 6.12
C PHE A 33 -10.75 -49.12 6.38
N GLY A 34 -11.10 -50.05 5.51
CA GLY A 34 -12.42 -50.71 5.56
C GLY A 34 -13.56 -49.74 5.29
N ILE A 35 -14.38 -49.48 6.30
CA ILE A 35 -15.51 -48.51 6.20
C ILE A 35 -15.12 -47.06 6.44
N LEU A 36 -13.87 -46.81 6.87
CA LEU A 36 -13.35 -45.47 7.14
C LEU A 36 -12.51 -44.95 5.95
N THR A 37 -12.82 -43.75 5.51
CA THR A 37 -12.09 -43.09 4.42
C THR A 37 -11.52 -41.75 4.88
N PRO A 38 -10.53 -41.73 5.80
CA PRO A 38 -9.93 -40.48 6.22
C PRO A 38 -9.16 -39.84 5.10
N SER A 39 -9.11 -38.50 5.09
CA SER A 39 -8.29 -37.73 4.16
C SER A 39 -7.29 -36.86 4.90
N LEU A 40 -6.10 -36.74 4.33
CA LEU A 40 -5.05 -35.84 4.78
C LEU A 40 -4.83 -34.74 3.73
N LYS A 41 -4.77 -33.49 4.17
CA LYS A 41 -4.42 -32.35 3.34
C LYS A 41 -3.19 -31.68 3.90
N VAL A 42 -2.23 -31.38 3.03
CA VAL A 42 -1.05 -30.57 3.36
C VAL A 42 -0.89 -29.50 2.29
N GLY A 43 -0.42 -28.35 2.69
CA GLY A 43 -0.16 -27.30 1.70
C GLY A 43 0.77 -26.23 2.22
N ALA A 44 1.32 -25.51 1.26
CA ALA A 44 2.17 -24.37 1.50
C ALA A 44 1.77 -23.22 0.60
N TYR A 45 1.95 -22.00 1.10
CA TYR A 45 1.68 -20.76 0.41
C TYR A 45 2.82 -19.79 0.67
N THR A 46 3.21 -19.04 -0.35
CA THR A 46 4.11 -17.90 -0.18
C THR A 46 3.66 -16.75 -1.07
N GLU A 47 3.80 -15.53 -0.58
CA GLU A 47 3.52 -14.30 -1.30
C GLU A 47 4.60 -13.28 -0.98
N HIS A 48 5.15 -12.70 -2.03
CA HIS A 48 6.01 -11.53 -1.94
C HIS A 48 5.29 -10.35 -2.58
N ARG A 49 5.20 -9.25 -1.83
CA ARG A 49 4.58 -8.00 -2.27
C ARG A 49 5.58 -6.88 -2.13
N ALA A 50 5.87 -6.22 -3.24
CA ALA A 50 6.67 -5.01 -3.28
C ALA A 50 5.77 -3.83 -3.67
N ARG A 51 5.84 -2.74 -2.92
CA ARG A 51 5.03 -1.54 -3.10
C ARG A 51 5.91 -0.32 -3.06
N GLU A 52 5.72 0.57 -4.01
CA GLU A 52 6.36 1.87 -4.09
C GLU A 52 5.28 2.96 -4.21
N TYR A 53 5.35 3.95 -3.35
CA TYR A 53 4.44 5.08 -3.36
C TYR A 53 5.23 6.38 -3.46
N ASN A 54 4.91 7.16 -4.49
CA ASN A 54 5.52 8.44 -4.77
C ASN A 54 4.47 9.52 -4.93
N THR A 55 4.71 10.67 -4.29
CA THR A 55 3.83 11.83 -4.36
C THR A 55 4.62 13.06 -4.75
N ARG A 56 4.05 13.83 -5.69
CA ARG A 56 4.61 15.11 -6.13
C ARG A 56 3.58 16.21 -5.90
N PHE A 57 3.97 17.28 -5.25
CA PHE A 57 3.15 18.46 -5.00
C PHE A 57 3.62 19.61 -5.87
N PHE A 58 2.69 20.19 -6.61
CA PHE A 58 2.93 21.38 -7.40
C PHE A 58 2.09 22.52 -6.86
N ILE A 59 2.75 23.67 -6.65
CA ILE A 59 2.14 24.88 -6.17
C ILE A 59 2.20 25.89 -7.32
N TYR A 60 1.03 26.38 -7.70
CA TYR A 60 0.90 27.51 -8.60
C TYR A 60 0.77 28.76 -7.75
N SER A 61 1.77 29.60 -7.75
CA SER A 61 1.82 30.80 -6.92
C SER A 61 1.99 32.04 -7.79
N TRP A 62 1.50 33.15 -7.31
CA TRP A 62 1.61 34.43 -8.00
C TRP A 62 2.71 35.27 -7.35
N LYS A 63 3.68 35.74 -8.13
CA LYS A 63 4.88 36.41 -7.61
C LYS A 63 4.58 37.64 -6.75
N ASN A 64 3.56 38.43 -7.14
CA ASN A 64 3.17 39.66 -6.45
C ASN A 64 1.82 39.52 -5.69
N GLY A 65 1.45 38.29 -5.36
CA GLY A 65 0.13 37.98 -4.81
C GLY A 65 -0.95 37.92 -5.90
N LEU A 66 -2.05 37.23 -5.59
CA LEU A 66 -3.15 37.04 -6.52
C LEU A 66 -3.80 38.40 -6.84
N PRO A 67 -3.90 38.82 -8.13
CA PRO A 67 -4.59 40.05 -8.49
C PRO A 67 -6.03 40.08 -7.97
N GLY A 68 -6.48 41.22 -7.52
CA GLY A 68 -7.80 41.40 -6.90
C GLY A 68 -8.98 40.88 -7.73
N ALA A 69 -8.85 40.95 -9.07
CA ALA A 69 -9.86 40.41 -9.99
C ALA A 69 -10.08 38.90 -9.86
N TYR A 70 -9.04 38.15 -9.42
CA TYR A 70 -9.10 36.70 -9.27
C TYR A 70 -9.46 36.22 -7.85
N LYS A 71 -9.43 37.13 -6.86
CA LYS A 71 -9.82 36.79 -5.47
C LYS A 71 -11.30 36.46 -5.31
N VAL A 72 -12.12 36.83 -6.29
CA VAL A 72 -13.56 36.57 -6.30
C VAL A 72 -13.95 35.44 -7.24
N MET A 73 -13.05 34.99 -8.09
CA MET A 73 -13.32 33.96 -9.10
C MET A 73 -12.82 32.59 -8.63
N ASN A 74 -13.74 31.70 -8.32
CA ASN A 74 -13.48 30.29 -8.07
C ASN A 74 -13.35 29.49 -9.38
N VAL A 75 -12.62 30.01 -10.38
CA VAL A 75 -12.48 29.34 -11.69
C VAL A 75 -11.00 29.02 -11.97
N PRO A 76 -10.51 27.83 -11.53
CA PRO A 76 -9.12 27.43 -11.73
C PRO A 76 -8.66 27.51 -13.20
N ASN A 77 -9.57 27.22 -14.14
CA ASN A 77 -9.26 27.23 -15.58
C ASN A 77 -8.94 28.62 -16.11
N GLU A 78 -9.46 29.70 -15.52
CA GLU A 78 -9.14 31.07 -15.93
C GLU A 78 -7.79 31.52 -15.35
N LEU A 79 -7.48 31.08 -14.13
CA LEU A 79 -6.21 31.37 -13.46
C LEU A 79 -5.03 30.69 -14.15
N LEU A 80 -5.21 29.47 -14.65
CA LEU A 80 -4.16 28.66 -15.25
C LEU A 80 -4.00 28.91 -16.78
N GLN A 81 -4.59 29.97 -17.32
CA GLN A 81 -4.41 30.33 -18.72
C GLN A 81 -2.96 30.81 -19.02
N GLU A 82 -2.47 30.49 -20.20
CA GLU A 82 -1.12 30.78 -20.64
C GLU A 82 -0.73 32.26 -20.49
N LYS A 83 -1.67 33.17 -20.72
CA LYS A 83 -1.50 34.62 -20.56
C LYS A 83 -1.12 35.07 -19.15
N ASN A 84 -1.39 34.25 -18.13
CA ASN A 84 -1.13 34.57 -16.74
C ASN A 84 0.26 34.15 -16.27
N TYR A 85 0.99 33.35 -17.07
CA TYR A 85 2.37 32.96 -16.76
C TYR A 85 3.36 34.05 -17.18
N GLY A 86 4.41 34.23 -16.39
CA GLY A 86 5.46 35.20 -16.71
C GLY A 86 6.23 35.68 -15.48
N GLU A 87 7.21 36.57 -15.72
CA GLU A 87 8.12 37.07 -14.66
C GLU A 87 7.40 37.70 -13.47
N ASN A 88 6.25 38.34 -13.69
CA ASN A 88 5.44 38.99 -12.66
C ASN A 88 4.07 38.32 -12.47
N GLY A 89 3.87 37.16 -13.09
CA GLY A 89 2.63 36.42 -13.10
C GLY A 89 2.67 35.13 -12.27
N LEU A 90 1.95 34.18 -12.80
CA LEU A 90 1.85 32.82 -12.24
C LEU A 90 3.15 32.06 -12.51
N TYR A 91 3.67 31.37 -11.50
CA TYR A 91 4.78 30.45 -11.62
C TYR A 91 4.47 29.11 -10.95
N LEU A 92 5.12 28.06 -11.43
CA LEU A 92 4.99 26.71 -10.91
C LEU A 92 6.19 26.38 -10.05
N LEU A 93 5.92 25.92 -8.83
CA LEU A 93 6.93 25.43 -7.91
C LEU A 93 6.61 23.97 -7.56
N GLU A 94 7.58 23.09 -7.64
CA GLU A 94 7.47 21.75 -7.09
C GLU A 94 7.94 21.74 -5.64
N GLN A 95 7.05 21.37 -4.73
CA GLN A 95 7.40 21.16 -3.34
C GLN A 95 7.75 19.69 -3.12
N VAL A 96 9.03 19.41 -2.94
CA VAL A 96 9.53 18.07 -2.65
C VAL A 96 9.43 17.81 -1.15
N ASP A 97 8.72 16.77 -0.76
CA ASP A 97 8.67 16.27 0.61
C ASP A 97 8.81 14.75 0.62
N TRP A 98 10.01 14.28 0.89
CA TRP A 98 10.36 12.86 0.88
C TRP A 98 9.60 12.03 1.92
N ARG A 99 9.04 12.65 2.97
CA ARG A 99 8.21 11.96 3.98
C ARG A 99 6.93 11.36 3.40
N ASN A 100 6.49 11.87 2.25
CA ASN A 100 5.29 11.39 1.58
C ASN A 100 5.58 10.21 0.64
N ASN A 101 6.84 9.80 0.51
CA ASN A 101 7.26 8.69 -0.32
C ASN A 101 7.67 7.51 0.56
N TYR A 102 7.33 6.30 0.15
CA TYR A 102 7.73 5.10 0.86
C TYR A 102 7.87 3.89 -0.07
N GLU A 103 8.72 2.96 0.34
CA GLU A 103 8.84 1.62 -0.23
C GLU A 103 8.45 0.59 0.83
N GLY A 104 7.65 -0.38 0.44
CA GLY A 104 7.19 -1.44 1.31
C GLY A 104 7.44 -2.81 0.70
N ASN A 105 8.02 -3.72 1.49
CA ASN A 105 8.18 -5.11 1.14
C ASN A 105 7.46 -5.98 2.16
N ASN A 106 6.68 -6.95 1.68
CA ASN A 106 6.00 -7.91 2.54
C ASN A 106 6.23 -9.32 2.02
N LEU A 107 6.72 -10.20 2.89
CA LEU A 107 6.86 -11.63 2.64
C LEU A 107 5.94 -12.38 3.60
N LEU A 108 4.92 -13.02 3.04
CA LEU A 108 4.03 -13.94 3.74
C LEU A 108 4.36 -15.38 3.33
N SER A 109 4.58 -16.24 4.30
CA SER A 109 4.74 -17.67 4.07
C SER A 109 3.87 -18.45 5.04
N ALA A 110 3.17 -19.46 4.56
CA ALA A 110 2.28 -20.26 5.36
C ALA A 110 2.39 -21.74 5.00
N GLY A 111 2.18 -22.59 5.99
CA GLY A 111 2.07 -24.03 5.80
C GLY A 111 0.94 -24.57 6.64
N TYR A 112 0.25 -25.57 6.17
CA TYR A 112 -0.83 -26.20 6.91
C TYR A 112 -0.82 -27.72 6.73
N VAL A 113 -1.35 -28.39 7.74
CA VAL A 113 -1.73 -29.79 7.68
C VAL A 113 -3.09 -29.95 8.33
N GLY A 114 -3.99 -30.66 7.68
CA GLY A 114 -5.33 -30.93 8.18
C GLY A 114 -5.83 -32.29 7.73
N GLY A 115 -6.79 -32.82 8.46
CA GLY A 115 -7.41 -34.12 8.15
C GLY A 115 -8.92 -34.07 8.31
N ASN A 116 -9.56 -34.95 7.58
CA ASN A 116 -10.97 -35.23 7.70
C ASN A 116 -11.17 -36.71 8.01
N LEU A 117 -11.97 -37.02 9.02
CA LEU A 117 -12.33 -38.37 9.40
C LEU A 117 -13.86 -38.52 9.36
N PRO A 118 -14.42 -39.18 8.34
CA PRO A 118 -15.83 -39.51 8.30
C PRO A 118 -16.14 -40.69 9.23
N LEU A 119 -17.06 -40.48 10.16
CA LEU A 119 -17.53 -41.48 11.15
C LEU A 119 -19.04 -41.72 10.96
N GLY A 120 -19.40 -42.39 9.88
CA GLY A 120 -20.81 -42.60 9.55
C GLY A 120 -21.58 -41.30 9.25
N LYS A 121 -22.41 -40.85 10.20
CA LYS A 121 -23.14 -39.56 10.05
C LYS A 121 -22.37 -38.34 10.54
N LEU A 122 -21.20 -38.52 11.14
CA LEU A 122 -20.35 -37.46 11.69
C LEU A 122 -19.10 -37.30 10.84
N ASN A 123 -18.72 -36.09 10.50
CA ASN A 123 -17.43 -35.72 9.89
C ASN A 123 -16.62 -34.91 10.90
N VAL A 124 -15.41 -35.37 11.22
CA VAL A 124 -14.50 -34.66 12.11
C VAL A 124 -13.38 -34.05 11.27
N TYR A 125 -13.26 -32.71 11.32
CA TYR A 125 -12.17 -31.96 10.68
C TYR A 125 -11.24 -31.44 11.77
N ALA A 126 -9.94 -31.61 11.57
CA ALA A 126 -8.93 -31.02 12.44
C ALA A 126 -7.69 -30.66 11.62
N GLY A 127 -7.03 -29.60 12.00
CA GLY A 127 -5.82 -29.15 11.32
C GLY A 127 -5.13 -28.01 12.05
N VAL A 128 -3.91 -27.76 11.62
CA VAL A 128 -3.10 -26.64 12.10
C VAL A 128 -2.50 -25.89 10.92
N ARG A 129 -2.41 -24.58 11.06
CA ARG A 129 -1.78 -23.67 10.11
C ARG A 129 -0.76 -22.83 10.84
N PHE A 130 0.40 -22.73 10.24
CA PHE A 130 1.48 -21.84 10.65
C PHE A 130 1.63 -20.74 9.61
N GLU A 131 1.72 -19.49 10.03
CA GLU A 131 1.98 -18.34 9.19
C GLU A 131 3.17 -17.54 9.71
N TYR A 132 4.00 -17.12 8.79
CA TYR A 132 5.11 -16.20 9.02
C TYR A 132 4.93 -15.00 8.10
N ASN A 133 4.88 -13.82 8.68
CA ASN A 133 4.80 -12.56 7.95
C ASN A 133 5.97 -11.66 8.35
N ARG A 134 6.71 -11.19 7.34
CA ARG A 134 7.77 -10.21 7.50
C ARG A 134 7.43 -9.00 6.66
N MET A 135 7.25 -7.86 7.30
CA MET A 135 7.02 -6.57 6.66
C MET A 135 8.20 -5.65 6.89
N GLU A 136 8.60 -4.96 5.85
CA GLU A 136 9.62 -3.92 5.85
C GLU A 136 9.06 -2.69 5.17
N LEU A 137 9.16 -1.55 5.83
CA LEU A 137 8.77 -0.25 5.30
C LEU A 137 9.98 0.67 5.37
N VAL A 138 10.32 1.29 4.25
CA VAL A 138 11.35 2.32 4.15
C VAL A 138 10.67 3.64 3.81
N SER A 139 10.87 4.66 4.60
CA SER A 139 10.35 6.00 4.39
C SER A 139 11.36 7.02 4.91
N HIS A 140 11.06 8.30 4.85
CA HIS A 140 11.93 9.37 5.26
C HIS A 140 11.33 10.15 6.43
N THR A 141 12.14 10.46 7.44
CA THR A 141 11.73 11.27 8.60
C THR A 141 11.90 12.76 8.37
N GLN A 142 12.76 13.13 7.43
CA GLN A 142 13.08 14.52 7.06
C GLN A 142 12.71 14.79 5.60
N LYS A 143 12.65 16.06 5.24
CA LYS A 143 12.34 16.51 3.87
C LYS A 143 13.52 16.32 2.90
N ASN A 144 14.36 15.32 3.11
CA ASN A 144 15.48 15.00 2.23
C ASN A 144 15.59 13.50 2.01
N GLU A 145 16.15 13.14 0.88
CA GLU A 145 16.34 11.74 0.47
C GLU A 145 17.42 11.02 1.31
N GLU A 146 18.29 11.77 1.97
CA GLU A 146 19.44 11.24 2.70
C GLU A 146 19.11 10.65 4.07
N SER A 147 17.86 10.74 4.52
CA SER A 147 17.43 10.30 5.85
C SER A 147 16.34 9.23 5.81
N PRO A 148 16.59 8.05 5.20
CA PRO A 148 15.60 6.97 5.20
C PRO A 148 15.45 6.36 6.60
N THR A 149 14.25 5.95 6.93
CA THR A 149 13.92 5.21 8.14
C THR A 149 13.25 3.90 7.77
N SER A 150 13.78 2.80 8.27
CA SER A 150 13.22 1.47 8.03
C SER A 150 12.47 0.96 9.26
N VAL A 151 11.28 0.43 9.07
CA VAL A 151 10.48 -0.23 10.09
C VAL A 151 10.30 -1.68 9.72
N PHE A 152 10.69 -2.58 10.63
CA PHE A 152 10.52 -4.03 10.46
C PHE A 152 9.43 -4.55 11.37
N THR A 153 8.55 -5.38 10.84
CA THR A 153 7.58 -6.12 11.63
C THR A 153 7.65 -7.60 11.28
N ARG A 154 7.72 -8.46 12.31
CA ARG A 154 7.62 -9.91 12.17
C ARG A 154 6.44 -10.41 12.97
N ILE A 155 5.57 -11.18 12.34
CA ILE A 155 4.43 -11.80 13.00
C ILE A 155 4.46 -13.30 12.70
N MET A 156 4.36 -14.11 13.76
CA MET A 156 4.16 -15.55 13.65
C MET A 156 2.81 -15.88 14.25
N THR A 157 1.98 -16.56 13.49
CA THR A 157 0.63 -16.93 13.93
C THR A 157 0.41 -18.43 13.80
N PHE A 158 -0.14 -19.04 14.84
CA PHE A 158 -0.65 -20.40 14.82
C PHE A 158 -2.17 -20.32 14.88
N SER A 159 -2.83 -20.99 13.95
CA SER A 159 -4.28 -21.15 13.96
C SER A 159 -4.66 -22.63 13.91
N ARG A 160 -5.77 -22.97 14.57
CA ARG A 160 -6.43 -24.27 14.45
C ARG A 160 -7.41 -24.17 13.28
N LEU A 161 -7.42 -25.18 12.43
CA LEU A 161 -8.34 -25.33 11.30
C LEU A 161 -9.56 -26.16 11.73
#